data_35b5112484d127290da30ed1a4110136
#
_entry.id   35b5112484d127290da30ed1a4110136
#
_cell.length_a   1.000
_cell.length_b   1.000
_cell.length_c   1.000
_cell.angle_alpha   90.00
_cell.angle_beta   90.00
_cell.angle_gamma   90.00
#
_symmetry.space_group_name_H-M   'P 1'
#
loop_
_entity.id
_entity.type
_entity.pdbx_description
1 polymer ?
#
loop_
_entity_poly.entity_id
_entity_poly.type
_entity_poly.pdbx_seq_one_letter_code
_entity_poly.pdbx_strand_id
1 'polypeptide(L)'
;MRLSGQPGNFGAYADWEAGKQLLRRAVELGVNFIDTAEAYGPGFNEEIIASALHPYPEDLVIATKGGINKPSPDNIQADGSPESLRKSVEASLKRLKRDRLDLYQLHRPDSKVLFAESIGALAQLKQEGKIRHLGISNVTLEQIEEARNIVEIASVQNRFSITERSNQNILDYCTQNNIAFIPYGSLDAHPLKRGAPLAKAEGILADIAQKKGEGLSPEFDSGACLHRFVWCTPRVKPNQIALAWLLHYAPNIILIPGTTTIAHLEENIAVNSIHLNTDEINLLDQIDKI
;
A
#
# COMPACT_ATOMS: atom_id res chain seq x y z
N MET A 1 -0.97 -4.27 4.69
CA MET A 1 -1.94 -4.56 5.80
C MET A 1 -1.35 -4.09 7.11
N ARG A 2 -2.21 -3.65 8.08
CA ARG A 2 -1.72 -3.15 9.38
C ARG A 2 -1.77 -4.26 10.44
N LEU A 3 -1.10 -5.38 10.19
CA LEU A 3 -1.05 -6.52 11.10
C LEU A 3 0.11 -6.38 12.09
N SER A 4 0.00 -5.38 12.96
CA SER A 4 0.95 -5.09 14.04
C SER A 4 0.21 -4.60 15.28
N GLY A 5 0.85 -4.65 16.43
CA GLY A 5 0.31 -4.18 17.69
C GLY A 5 -0.08 -2.70 17.68
N GLN A 6 -0.90 -2.30 18.62
CA GLN A 6 -1.36 -0.93 18.84
C GLN A 6 -1.16 -0.55 20.31
N PRO A 7 -0.91 0.73 20.60
CA PRO A 7 -0.83 1.88 19.69
C PRO A 7 0.47 1.92 18.87
N GLY A 8 0.49 2.80 17.88
CA GLY A 8 1.71 3.18 17.16
C GLY A 8 2.28 2.14 16.20
N ASN A 9 1.59 1.07 15.83
CA ASN A 9 2.12 -0.05 15.04
C ASN A 9 3.37 -0.68 15.70
N PHE A 10 3.29 -1.01 16.99
CA PHE A 10 4.39 -1.55 17.77
C PHE A 10 4.00 -2.89 18.42
N GLY A 11 4.91 -3.89 18.37
CA GLY A 11 4.65 -5.24 18.85
C GLY A 11 3.85 -6.12 17.88
N ALA A 12 3.60 -7.35 18.31
CA ALA A 12 2.86 -8.34 17.54
C ALA A 12 1.38 -7.95 17.38
N TYR A 13 0.77 -8.41 16.30
CA TYR A 13 -0.68 -8.31 16.12
C TYR A 13 -1.40 -9.21 17.14
N ALA A 14 -2.37 -8.64 17.86
CA ALA A 14 -2.99 -9.31 18.99
C ALA A 14 -3.71 -10.63 18.60
N ASP A 15 -4.42 -10.61 17.46
CA ASP A 15 -5.07 -11.82 16.93
C ASP A 15 -4.26 -12.37 15.75
N TRP A 16 -3.20 -13.10 16.09
CA TRP A 16 -2.25 -13.64 15.12
C TRP A 16 -2.90 -14.58 14.09
N GLU A 17 -3.83 -15.42 14.52
CA GLU A 17 -4.52 -16.35 13.62
C GLU A 17 -5.50 -15.64 12.68
N ALA A 18 -6.27 -14.68 13.16
CA ALA A 18 -7.10 -13.85 12.29
C ALA A 18 -6.25 -13.05 11.29
N GLY A 19 -5.07 -12.58 11.70
CA GLY A 19 -4.12 -11.92 10.80
C GLY A 19 -3.63 -12.85 9.68
N LYS A 20 -3.32 -14.11 10.00
CA LYS A 20 -2.93 -15.12 9.01
C LYS A 20 -4.09 -15.48 8.06
N GLN A 21 -5.29 -15.63 8.59
CA GLN A 21 -6.49 -15.89 7.77
C GLN A 21 -6.74 -14.74 6.78
N LEU A 22 -6.60 -13.49 7.24
CA LEU A 22 -6.74 -12.31 6.38
C LEU A 22 -5.70 -12.30 5.24
N LEU A 23 -4.45 -12.67 5.53
CA LEU A 23 -3.38 -12.74 4.52
C LEU A 23 -3.65 -13.85 3.48
N ARG A 24 -4.07 -15.03 3.93
CA ARG A 24 -4.45 -16.14 3.03
C ARG A 24 -5.63 -15.75 2.17
N ARG A 25 -6.67 -15.15 2.78
CA ARG A 25 -7.84 -14.68 2.04
C ARG A 25 -7.49 -13.62 1.00
N ALA A 26 -6.52 -12.75 1.28
CA ALA A 26 -6.04 -11.76 0.30
C ALA A 26 -5.45 -12.45 -0.94
N VAL A 27 -4.60 -13.45 -0.76
CA VAL A 27 -4.00 -14.21 -1.87
C VAL A 27 -5.07 -15.01 -2.63
N GLU A 28 -6.01 -15.66 -1.95
CA GLU A 28 -7.15 -16.36 -2.56
C GLU A 28 -8.00 -15.44 -3.44
N LEU A 29 -8.11 -14.17 -3.08
CA LEU A 29 -8.83 -13.14 -3.84
C LEU A 29 -7.98 -12.50 -4.96
N GLY A 30 -6.79 -13.02 -5.23
CA GLY A 30 -5.92 -12.57 -6.31
C GLY A 30 -5.00 -11.40 -5.96
N VAL A 31 -4.83 -11.06 -4.68
CA VAL A 31 -3.81 -10.07 -4.27
C VAL A 31 -2.43 -10.68 -4.48
N ASN A 32 -1.66 -10.10 -5.39
CA ASN A 32 -0.31 -10.52 -5.74
C ASN A 32 0.77 -9.49 -5.37
N PHE A 33 0.42 -8.42 -4.64
CA PHE A 33 1.36 -7.43 -4.11
C PHE A 33 1.06 -7.13 -2.65
N ILE A 34 2.01 -7.39 -1.76
CA ILE A 34 1.91 -7.10 -0.33
C ILE A 34 2.98 -6.09 0.06
N ASP A 35 2.56 -4.95 0.65
CA ASP A 35 3.46 -3.94 1.19
C ASP A 35 3.59 -4.07 2.71
N THR A 36 4.82 -4.21 3.19
CA THR A 36 5.19 -4.25 4.60
C THR A 36 6.42 -3.36 4.88
N ALA A 37 6.95 -3.40 6.07
CA ALA A 37 8.19 -2.75 6.47
C ALA A 37 8.75 -3.37 7.76
N GLU A 38 10.06 -3.35 7.94
CA GLU A 38 10.72 -3.68 9.20
C GLU A 38 10.15 -2.90 10.38
N ALA A 39 9.86 -1.59 10.18
CA ALA A 39 9.31 -0.72 11.22
C ALA A 39 7.87 -1.06 11.66
N TYR A 40 7.20 -2.00 10.98
CA TYR A 40 5.84 -2.40 11.34
C TYR A 40 5.86 -3.52 12.40
N GLY A 41 5.61 -3.13 13.64
CA GLY A 41 5.61 -4.00 14.78
C GLY A 41 6.96 -4.34 15.44
N PRO A 42 8.07 -3.66 15.30
CA PRO A 42 9.23 -3.87 14.43
C PRO A 42 9.49 -5.34 14.13
N GLY A 43 9.38 -5.69 12.85
CA GLY A 43 9.61 -7.05 12.33
C GLY A 43 8.38 -7.98 12.39
N PHE A 44 7.48 -7.82 13.36
CA PHE A 44 6.33 -8.73 13.52
C PHE A 44 5.41 -8.79 12.30
N ASN A 45 5.31 -7.70 11.52
CA ASN A 45 4.50 -7.72 10.30
C ASN A 45 5.13 -8.58 9.20
N GLU A 46 6.44 -8.63 9.10
CA GLU A 46 7.15 -9.55 8.19
C GLU A 46 7.02 -11.01 8.66
N GLU A 47 7.10 -11.25 9.98
CA GLU A 47 6.96 -12.58 10.56
C GLU A 47 5.55 -13.18 10.37
N ILE A 48 4.49 -12.38 10.53
CA ILE A 48 3.12 -12.88 10.30
C ILE A 48 2.88 -13.19 8.83
N ILE A 49 3.44 -12.39 7.89
CA ILE A 49 3.38 -12.65 6.46
C ILE A 49 4.05 -14.00 6.15
N ALA A 50 5.26 -14.22 6.65
CA ALA A 50 5.96 -15.49 6.46
C ALA A 50 5.23 -16.68 7.12
N SER A 51 4.67 -16.48 8.31
CA SER A 51 3.90 -17.51 9.02
C SER A 51 2.60 -17.89 8.29
N ALA A 52 1.99 -16.95 7.59
CA ALA A 52 0.74 -17.18 6.87
C ALA A 52 0.94 -17.80 5.49
N LEU A 53 1.97 -17.36 4.75
CA LEU A 53 2.06 -17.53 3.30
C LEU A 53 3.29 -18.32 2.82
N HIS A 54 4.27 -18.61 3.69
CA HIS A 54 5.43 -19.42 3.27
C HIS A 54 5.06 -20.92 3.24
N PRO A 55 5.37 -21.66 2.14
CA PRO A 55 6.01 -21.22 0.90
C PRO A 55 5.08 -20.31 0.07
N TYR A 56 5.68 -19.25 -0.51
CA TYR A 56 4.92 -18.21 -1.20
C TYR A 56 4.49 -18.64 -2.61
N PRO A 57 3.32 -18.17 -3.11
CA PRO A 57 2.99 -18.26 -4.53
C PRO A 57 4.06 -17.58 -5.39
N GLU A 58 4.30 -18.10 -6.61
CA GLU A 58 5.37 -17.62 -7.49
C GLU A 58 5.15 -16.18 -7.96
N ASP A 59 3.90 -15.78 -8.15
CA ASP A 59 3.48 -14.46 -8.62
C ASP A 59 3.33 -13.43 -7.49
N LEU A 60 3.51 -13.84 -6.22
CA LEU A 60 3.37 -12.95 -5.08
C LEU A 60 4.64 -12.11 -4.87
N VAL A 61 4.49 -10.81 -5.07
CA VAL A 61 5.50 -9.80 -4.77
C VAL A 61 5.37 -9.29 -3.34
N ILE A 62 6.44 -9.40 -2.56
CA ILE A 62 6.51 -8.82 -1.22
C ILE A 62 7.44 -7.62 -1.22
N ALA A 63 6.86 -6.43 -1.03
CA ALA A 63 7.60 -5.21 -0.82
C ALA A 63 7.83 -4.99 0.68
N THR A 64 9.09 -4.77 1.07
CA THR A 64 9.42 -4.35 2.44
C THR A 64 10.33 -3.14 2.44
N LYS A 65 10.55 -2.55 3.61
CA LYS A 65 11.28 -1.28 3.75
C LYS A 65 12.19 -1.31 4.97
N GLY A 66 13.33 -0.63 4.88
CA GLY A 66 14.22 -0.35 6.01
C GLY A 66 14.69 1.09 6.03
N GLY A 67 15.60 1.41 6.94
CA GLY A 67 16.06 2.77 7.16
C GLY A 67 15.22 3.54 8.19
N ILE A 68 14.45 2.82 9.01
CA ILE A 68 13.76 3.37 10.19
C ILE A 68 14.08 2.48 11.39
N ASN A 69 14.66 3.08 12.41
CA ASN A 69 14.76 2.51 13.74
C ASN A 69 13.56 2.93 14.59
N LYS A 70 12.88 1.97 15.22
CA LYS A 70 11.66 2.21 16.02
C LYS A 70 11.75 1.47 17.35
N PRO A 71 12.49 2.01 18.32
CA PRO A 71 12.70 1.37 19.64
C PRO A 71 11.46 1.39 20.53
N SER A 72 10.48 2.29 20.28
CA SER A 72 9.22 2.36 21.02
C SER A 72 8.08 2.85 20.12
N PRO A 73 6.80 2.76 20.55
CA PRO A 73 5.64 3.22 19.77
C PRO A 73 5.76 4.65 19.24
N ASP A 74 6.30 5.55 20.07
CA ASP A 74 6.35 6.98 19.80
C ASP A 74 7.73 7.46 19.33
N ASN A 75 8.75 6.59 19.34
CA ASN A 75 10.11 6.92 18.91
C ASN A 75 10.39 6.31 17.54
N ILE A 76 10.34 7.13 16.50
CA ILE A 76 10.60 6.75 15.11
C ILE A 76 11.75 7.60 14.60
N GLN A 77 12.88 6.97 14.32
CA GLN A 77 14.10 7.63 13.87
C GLN A 77 14.48 7.10 12.48
N ALA A 78 14.86 8.01 11.56
CA ALA A 78 15.52 7.58 10.35
C ALA A 78 16.94 7.08 10.70
N ASP A 79 17.34 6.00 10.04
CA ASP A 79 18.69 5.46 10.08
C ASP A 79 19.03 4.89 8.70
N GLY A 80 19.46 5.81 7.82
CA GLY A 80 19.84 5.51 6.44
C GLY A 80 21.30 5.10 6.28
N SER A 81 22.03 4.84 7.39
CA SER A 81 23.43 4.47 7.30
C SER A 81 23.62 3.14 6.56
N PRO A 82 24.70 3.00 5.76
CA PRO A 82 25.01 1.77 5.02
C PRO A 82 24.99 0.51 5.89
N GLU A 83 25.53 0.60 7.11
CA GLU A 83 25.58 -0.51 8.06
C GLU A 83 24.17 -0.91 8.54
N SER A 84 23.33 0.07 8.91
CA SER A 84 21.96 -0.16 9.34
C SER A 84 21.10 -0.74 8.23
N LEU A 85 21.20 -0.20 7.01
CA LEU A 85 20.45 -0.72 5.86
C LEU A 85 20.84 -2.16 5.54
N ARG A 86 22.13 -2.53 5.62
CA ARG A 86 22.56 -3.93 5.44
C ARG A 86 21.98 -4.84 6.49
N LYS A 87 22.02 -4.47 7.77
CA LYS A 87 21.41 -5.23 8.87
C LYS A 87 19.91 -5.39 8.67
N SER A 88 19.22 -4.33 8.27
CA SER A 88 17.78 -4.33 7.98
C SER A 88 17.41 -5.29 6.86
N VAL A 89 18.15 -5.28 5.75
CA VAL A 89 17.91 -6.21 4.63
C VAL A 89 18.10 -7.65 5.07
N GLU A 90 19.21 -7.95 5.78
CA GLU A 90 19.50 -9.31 6.25
C GLU A 90 18.48 -9.80 7.27
N ALA A 91 18.00 -8.94 8.15
CA ALA A 91 16.94 -9.24 9.09
C ALA A 91 15.59 -9.50 8.38
N SER A 92 15.24 -8.70 7.37
CA SER A 92 14.03 -8.90 6.56
C SER A 92 14.06 -10.20 5.76
N LEU A 93 15.21 -10.54 5.15
CA LEU A 93 15.41 -11.84 4.48
C LEU A 93 15.12 -13.02 5.42
N LYS A 94 15.67 -12.95 6.65
CA LYS A 94 15.45 -13.99 7.67
C LYS A 94 13.99 -14.09 8.11
N ARG A 95 13.34 -12.95 8.42
CA ARG A 95 11.94 -12.93 8.89
C ARG A 95 10.98 -13.39 7.80
N LEU A 96 11.19 -12.94 6.55
CA LEU A 96 10.40 -13.33 5.39
C LEU A 96 10.77 -14.71 4.83
N LYS A 97 11.81 -15.37 5.33
CA LYS A 97 12.30 -16.68 4.83
C LYS A 97 12.53 -16.66 3.32
N ARG A 98 13.20 -15.62 2.83
CA ARG A 98 13.56 -15.42 1.43
C ARG A 98 15.06 -15.31 1.29
N ASP A 99 15.62 -15.82 0.19
CA ASP A 99 17.03 -15.63 -0.19
C ASP A 99 17.23 -14.28 -0.89
N ARG A 100 16.16 -13.72 -1.46
CA ARG A 100 16.14 -12.43 -2.13
C ARG A 100 14.80 -11.73 -1.91
N LEU A 101 14.82 -10.44 -1.56
CA LEU A 101 13.65 -9.58 -1.44
C LEU A 101 13.19 -9.13 -2.83
N ASP A 102 11.87 -9.23 -3.09
CA ASP A 102 11.30 -8.87 -4.40
C ASP A 102 11.40 -7.37 -4.66
N LEU A 103 10.94 -6.55 -3.70
CA LEU A 103 11.06 -5.10 -3.71
C LEU A 103 11.49 -4.63 -2.32
N TYR A 104 12.63 -3.92 -2.26
CA TYR A 104 13.08 -3.28 -1.01
C TYR A 104 13.10 -1.78 -1.18
N GLN A 105 12.54 -1.06 -0.22
CA GLN A 105 12.40 0.40 -0.30
C GLN A 105 13.17 1.09 0.84
N LEU A 106 13.91 2.16 0.52
CA LEU A 106 14.32 3.11 1.55
C LEU A 106 13.06 3.78 2.10
N HIS A 107 12.75 3.56 3.39
CA HIS A 107 11.47 3.98 3.98
C HIS A 107 11.32 5.50 4.03
N ARG A 108 12.44 6.21 4.28
CA ARG A 108 12.58 7.66 4.15
C ARG A 108 14.05 8.06 4.10
N PRO A 109 14.40 9.19 3.51
CA PRO A 109 15.74 9.77 3.65
C PRO A 109 16.08 10.06 5.12
N ASP A 110 17.35 9.88 5.46
CA ASP A 110 17.90 10.29 6.75
C ASP A 110 18.69 11.59 6.58
N SER A 111 18.33 12.64 7.31
CA SER A 111 19.00 13.94 7.23
C SER A 111 20.44 13.94 7.76
N LYS A 112 20.87 12.86 8.43
CA LYS A 112 22.21 12.71 9.00
C LYS A 112 23.18 11.94 8.11
N VAL A 113 22.66 11.34 7.03
CA VAL A 113 23.41 10.52 6.08
C VAL A 113 23.22 11.10 4.68
N LEU A 114 24.27 11.19 3.90
CA LEU A 114 24.12 11.60 2.50
C LEU A 114 23.21 10.63 1.77
N PHE A 115 22.21 11.17 1.07
CA PHE A 115 21.22 10.34 0.39
C PHE A 115 21.86 9.36 -0.60
N ALA A 116 22.90 9.81 -1.33
CA ALA A 116 23.67 8.98 -2.23
C ALA A 116 24.36 7.79 -1.52
N GLU A 117 24.80 7.94 -0.27
CA GLU A 117 25.40 6.83 0.51
C GLU A 117 24.35 5.76 0.85
N SER A 118 23.14 6.18 1.27
CA SER A 118 22.04 5.25 1.52
C SER A 118 21.65 4.49 0.26
N ILE A 119 21.52 5.19 -0.87
CA ILE A 119 21.17 4.57 -2.16
C ILE A 119 22.30 3.68 -2.67
N GLY A 120 23.57 4.11 -2.52
CA GLY A 120 24.74 3.31 -2.89
C GLY A 120 24.83 1.98 -2.13
N ALA A 121 24.54 2.00 -0.82
CA ALA A 121 24.48 0.79 -0.02
C ALA A 121 23.39 -0.19 -0.48
N LEU A 122 22.20 0.32 -0.81
CA LEU A 122 21.13 -0.50 -1.35
C LEU A 122 21.42 -1.02 -2.76
N ALA A 123 22.09 -0.21 -3.60
CA ALA A 123 22.55 -0.64 -4.91
C ALA A 123 23.55 -1.80 -4.81
N GLN A 124 24.48 -1.74 -3.85
CA GLN A 124 25.40 -2.83 -3.57
C GLN A 124 24.66 -4.11 -3.15
N LEU A 125 23.66 -4.02 -2.27
CA LEU A 125 22.84 -5.16 -1.85
C LEU A 125 22.02 -5.76 -3.01
N LYS A 126 21.59 -4.93 -3.98
CA LYS A 126 20.99 -5.38 -5.24
C LYS A 126 22.02 -6.15 -6.09
N GLN A 127 23.24 -5.65 -6.21
CA GLN A 127 24.33 -6.35 -6.93
C GLN A 127 24.73 -7.67 -6.25
N GLU A 128 24.69 -7.73 -4.92
CA GLU A 128 24.91 -8.97 -4.15
C GLU A 128 23.75 -9.99 -4.31
N GLY A 129 22.68 -9.63 -5.03
CA GLY A 129 21.53 -10.50 -5.26
C GLY A 129 20.53 -10.58 -4.09
N LYS A 130 20.71 -9.80 -3.01
CA LYS A 130 19.83 -9.77 -1.84
C LYS A 130 18.51 -9.01 -2.11
N ILE A 131 18.52 -8.08 -3.06
CA ILE A 131 17.37 -7.26 -3.49
C ILE A 131 17.18 -7.44 -4.99
N ARG A 132 15.95 -7.73 -5.43
CA ARG A 132 15.60 -7.82 -6.85
C ARG A 132 15.31 -6.44 -7.45
N HIS A 133 14.39 -5.69 -6.83
CA HIS A 133 14.00 -4.36 -7.24
C HIS A 133 14.17 -3.37 -6.09
N LEU A 134 14.65 -2.17 -6.41
CA LEU A 134 14.82 -1.10 -5.43
C LEU A 134 13.72 -0.05 -5.60
N GLY A 135 13.17 0.39 -4.48
CA GLY A 135 12.25 1.53 -4.40
C GLY A 135 12.70 2.54 -3.36
N ILE A 136 12.05 3.69 -3.39
CA ILE A 136 12.28 4.77 -2.43
C ILE A 136 10.96 5.37 -1.97
N SER A 137 10.94 5.91 -0.76
CA SER A 137 9.70 6.43 -0.17
C SER A 137 9.95 7.74 0.57
N ASN A 138 8.94 8.64 0.56
CA ASN A 138 9.02 9.95 1.19
C ASN A 138 10.14 10.83 0.62
N VAL A 139 10.27 10.86 -0.68
CA VAL A 139 11.34 11.53 -1.44
C VAL A 139 10.83 12.72 -2.25
N THR A 140 11.72 13.66 -2.54
CA THR A 140 11.49 14.74 -3.49
C THR A 140 11.83 14.31 -4.93
N LEU A 141 11.50 15.15 -5.91
CA LEU A 141 11.84 14.88 -7.30
C LEU A 141 13.37 14.83 -7.51
N GLU A 142 14.10 15.77 -6.90
CA GLU A 142 15.56 15.83 -6.97
C GLU A 142 16.20 14.57 -6.40
N GLN A 143 15.65 14.03 -5.31
CA GLN A 143 16.12 12.78 -4.72
C GLN A 143 15.82 11.57 -5.61
N ILE A 144 14.71 11.57 -6.34
CA ILE A 144 14.42 10.52 -7.32
C ILE A 144 15.46 10.55 -8.45
N GLU A 145 15.77 11.72 -8.98
CA GLU A 145 16.77 11.88 -10.03
C GLU A 145 18.18 11.51 -9.54
N GLU A 146 18.56 11.93 -8.33
CA GLU A 146 19.83 11.53 -7.71
C GLU A 146 19.93 10.00 -7.56
N ALA A 147 18.89 9.34 -7.06
CA ALA A 147 18.86 7.89 -6.91
C ALA A 147 18.99 7.16 -8.26
N ARG A 148 18.31 7.65 -9.30
CA ARG A 148 18.35 7.07 -10.65
C ARG A 148 19.71 7.19 -11.33
N ASN A 149 20.52 8.18 -10.97
CA ASN A 149 21.90 8.28 -11.43
C ASN A 149 22.81 7.19 -10.82
N ILE A 150 22.38 6.57 -9.70
CA ILE A 150 23.16 5.54 -8.99
C ILE A 150 22.65 4.13 -9.36
N VAL A 151 21.34 3.95 -9.39
CA VAL A 151 20.71 2.64 -9.61
C VAL A 151 19.30 2.80 -10.18
N GLU A 152 18.83 1.79 -10.92
CA GLU A 152 17.45 1.72 -11.37
C GLU A 152 16.47 1.71 -10.19
N ILE A 153 15.51 2.64 -10.20
CA ILE A 153 14.42 2.74 -9.23
C ILE A 153 13.14 2.18 -9.83
N ALA A 154 12.63 1.11 -9.25
CA ALA A 154 11.42 0.42 -9.71
C ALA A 154 10.13 1.04 -9.16
N SER A 155 10.18 1.66 -7.97
CA SER A 155 8.99 2.25 -7.35
C SER A 155 9.31 3.48 -6.52
N VAL A 156 8.35 4.40 -6.46
CA VAL A 156 8.30 5.54 -5.53
C VAL A 156 7.04 5.41 -4.68
N GLN A 157 7.19 5.50 -3.35
CA GLN A 157 6.06 5.44 -2.43
C GLN A 157 5.94 6.74 -1.65
N ASN A 158 5.04 7.63 -2.08
CA ASN A 158 4.78 8.92 -1.43
C ASN A 158 3.30 9.05 -1.05
N ARG A 159 2.99 10.03 -0.16
CA ARG A 159 1.61 10.31 0.21
C ARG A 159 0.83 10.86 -0.98
N PHE A 160 -0.30 10.24 -1.28
CA PHE A 160 -1.20 10.73 -2.32
C PHE A 160 -2.61 10.18 -2.13
N SER A 161 -3.61 11.05 -2.25
CA SER A 161 -5.04 10.69 -2.20
C SER A 161 -5.85 11.68 -3.01
N ILE A 162 -7.15 11.48 -3.08
CA ILE A 162 -8.05 12.41 -3.75
C ILE A 162 -8.07 13.80 -3.11
N THR A 163 -7.76 13.89 -1.82
CA THR A 163 -7.71 15.14 -1.03
C THR A 163 -6.29 15.62 -0.72
N GLU A 164 -5.26 14.85 -1.06
CA GLU A 164 -3.86 15.19 -0.80
C GLU A 164 -3.03 14.93 -2.06
N ARG A 165 -2.79 15.99 -2.84
CA ARG A 165 -2.15 15.93 -4.16
C ARG A 165 -0.80 16.66 -4.23
N SER A 166 -0.18 16.97 -3.09
CA SER A 166 1.11 17.68 -3.04
C SER A 166 2.24 16.97 -3.79
N ASN A 167 2.14 15.65 -3.98
CA ASN A 167 3.08 14.84 -4.74
C ASN A 167 2.65 14.55 -6.19
N GLN A 168 1.74 15.36 -6.76
CA GLN A 168 1.28 15.14 -8.14
C GLN A 168 2.43 15.19 -9.14
N ASN A 169 3.33 16.17 -9.03
CA ASN A 169 4.50 16.30 -9.89
C ASN A 169 5.40 15.05 -9.85
N ILE A 170 5.51 14.40 -8.70
CA ILE A 170 6.26 13.15 -8.54
C ILE A 170 5.53 11.97 -9.22
N LEU A 171 4.21 11.89 -9.07
CA LEU A 171 3.41 10.89 -9.79
C LEU A 171 3.55 11.05 -11.31
N ASP A 172 3.44 12.28 -11.82
CA ASP A 172 3.58 12.58 -13.24
C ASP A 172 4.97 12.19 -13.77
N TYR A 173 6.01 12.52 -13.00
CA TYR A 173 7.38 12.09 -13.31
C TYR A 173 7.51 10.56 -13.34
N CYS A 174 6.96 9.87 -12.34
CA CYS A 174 6.98 8.40 -12.29
C CYS A 174 6.26 7.78 -13.50
N THR A 175 5.12 8.36 -13.90
CA THR A 175 4.35 7.90 -15.07
C THR A 175 5.17 8.05 -16.36
N GLN A 176 5.81 9.19 -16.57
CA GLN A 176 6.64 9.46 -17.74
C GLN A 176 7.88 8.57 -17.82
N ASN A 177 8.37 8.08 -16.68
CA ASN A 177 9.60 7.29 -16.57
C ASN A 177 9.36 5.80 -16.32
N ASN A 178 8.12 5.30 -16.42
CA ASN A 178 7.74 3.90 -16.16
C ASN A 178 8.15 3.40 -14.76
N ILE A 179 8.08 4.28 -13.76
CA ILE A 179 8.31 3.95 -12.35
C ILE A 179 6.96 3.69 -11.69
N ALA A 180 6.79 2.59 -10.98
CA ALA A 180 5.58 2.32 -10.22
C ALA A 180 5.40 3.37 -9.11
N PHE A 181 4.19 3.94 -9.00
CA PHE A 181 3.87 4.86 -7.92
C PHE A 181 2.95 4.16 -6.91
N ILE A 182 3.34 4.17 -5.64
CA ILE A 182 2.63 3.50 -4.55
C ILE A 182 2.07 4.57 -3.60
N PRO A 183 0.81 5.02 -3.77
CA PRO A 183 0.24 6.05 -2.92
C PRO A 183 -0.05 5.50 -1.52
N TYR A 184 0.70 5.95 -0.51
CA TYR A 184 0.27 5.68 0.86
C TYR A 184 -0.70 6.77 1.34
N GLY A 185 -1.57 6.42 2.29
CA GLY A 185 -2.60 7.32 2.78
C GLY A 185 -3.74 7.55 1.77
N SER A 186 -3.92 6.67 0.80
CA SER A 186 -4.93 6.73 -0.26
C SER A 186 -6.39 6.91 0.21
N LEU A 187 -6.67 6.63 1.48
CA LEU A 187 -7.97 6.84 2.14
C LEU A 187 -7.90 7.90 3.25
N ASP A 188 -6.93 8.82 3.18
CA ASP A 188 -6.61 9.85 4.19
C ASP A 188 -6.31 9.29 5.59
N ALA A 189 -6.04 8.00 5.65
CA ALA A 189 -5.70 7.36 6.90
C ALA A 189 -4.34 7.87 7.43
N HIS A 190 -4.32 8.24 8.70
CA HIS A 190 -3.08 8.59 9.37
C HIS A 190 -2.19 7.34 9.52
N PRO A 191 -0.86 7.41 9.25
CA PRO A 191 0.03 6.25 9.29
C PRO A 191 0.05 5.51 10.65
N LEU A 192 -0.11 6.24 11.76
CA LEU A 192 -0.06 5.68 13.11
C LEU A 192 -1.42 5.53 13.79
N LYS A 193 -2.50 6.05 13.20
CA LYS A 193 -3.86 5.96 13.75
C LYS A 193 -4.73 5.08 12.87
N ARG A 194 -5.63 4.31 13.49
CA ARG A 194 -6.63 3.54 12.73
C ARG A 194 -7.74 4.47 12.23
N GLY A 195 -8.30 4.12 11.09
CA GLY A 195 -9.43 4.80 10.49
C GLY A 195 -9.26 4.97 8.97
N ALA A 196 -10.36 5.21 8.32
CA ALA A 196 -10.45 5.58 6.92
C ALA A 196 -11.43 6.76 6.82
N PRO A 197 -10.96 8.01 6.97
CA PRO A 197 -11.83 9.19 6.96
C PRO A 197 -12.76 9.23 5.73
N LEU A 198 -12.24 8.88 4.56
CA LEU A 198 -13.02 8.86 3.32
C LEU A 198 -14.15 7.81 3.29
N ALA A 199 -14.16 6.83 4.20
CA ALA A 199 -15.29 5.88 4.29
C ALA A 199 -16.59 6.54 4.76
N LYS A 200 -16.49 7.71 5.39
CA LYS A 200 -17.62 8.52 5.88
C LYS A 200 -17.70 9.87 5.16
N ALA A 201 -17.04 10.00 4.01
CA ALA A 201 -17.08 11.23 3.23
C ALA A 201 -18.53 11.52 2.77
N GLU A 202 -18.89 12.78 2.78
CA GLU A 202 -20.14 13.34 2.27
C GLU A 202 -19.92 14.01 0.91
N GLY A 203 -20.97 14.54 0.29
CA GLY A 203 -20.89 15.26 -0.97
C GLY A 203 -20.54 14.36 -2.16
N ILE A 204 -19.72 14.85 -3.08
CA ILE A 204 -19.46 14.24 -4.40
C ILE A 204 -19.10 12.74 -4.29
N LEU A 205 -18.25 12.34 -3.34
CA LEU A 205 -17.88 10.93 -3.14
C LEU A 205 -19.07 10.07 -2.75
N ALA A 206 -19.93 10.56 -1.84
CA ALA A 206 -21.12 9.85 -1.40
C ALA A 206 -22.18 9.77 -2.50
N ASP A 207 -22.37 10.86 -3.25
CA ASP A 207 -23.36 10.92 -4.34
C ASP A 207 -23.00 9.94 -5.47
N ILE A 208 -21.72 9.88 -5.86
CA ILE A 208 -21.25 8.91 -6.86
C ILE A 208 -21.37 7.49 -6.32
N ALA A 209 -20.99 7.24 -5.07
CA ALA A 209 -21.09 5.93 -4.45
C ALA A 209 -22.56 5.44 -4.41
N GLN A 210 -23.52 6.30 -4.10
CA GLN A 210 -24.93 5.97 -4.12
C GLN A 210 -25.40 5.58 -5.53
N LYS A 211 -25.09 6.40 -6.55
CA LYS A 211 -25.44 6.11 -7.96
C LYS A 211 -24.86 4.78 -8.44
N LYS A 212 -23.61 4.48 -8.11
CA LYS A 212 -22.97 3.20 -8.46
C LYS A 212 -23.63 2.02 -7.74
N GLY A 213 -24.06 2.19 -6.50
CA GLY A 213 -24.80 1.16 -5.74
C GLY A 213 -26.19 0.86 -6.32
N GLU A 214 -26.87 1.86 -6.87
CA GLU A 214 -28.20 1.71 -7.49
C GLU A 214 -28.11 1.00 -8.86
N GLY A 215 -27.01 1.14 -9.60
CA GLY A 215 -26.78 0.49 -10.90
C GLY A 215 -26.44 -1.01 -10.82
N LEU A 216 -26.18 -1.54 -9.64
CA LEU A 216 -25.86 -2.95 -9.40
C LEU A 216 -27.10 -3.79 -9.02
N SER A 217 -28.32 -3.36 -9.39
CA SER A 217 -29.53 -4.16 -9.21
C SER A 217 -29.40 -5.47 -9.99
N PRO A 218 -29.57 -6.65 -9.37
CA PRO A 218 -29.63 -7.88 -10.14
C PRO A 218 -30.87 -7.80 -11.03
N GLU A 219 -30.72 -8.03 -12.33
CA GLU A 219 -31.85 -8.41 -13.18
C GLU A 219 -32.42 -9.72 -12.61
N PHE A 220 -33.53 -9.60 -11.89
CA PHE A 220 -34.30 -10.75 -11.45
C PHE A 220 -34.98 -11.34 -12.68
N ASP A 221 -34.44 -12.38 -13.25
CA ASP A 221 -35.18 -13.31 -14.07
C ASP A 221 -36.19 -14.06 -13.16
N SER A 222 -37.45 -13.83 -13.43
CA SER A 222 -38.60 -14.26 -12.62
C SER A 222 -38.84 -15.76 -12.74
N GLY A 223 -38.06 -16.60 -12.09
CA GLY A 223 -38.32 -18.02 -12.14
C GLY A 223 -37.46 -18.91 -11.27
N ALA A 224 -37.42 -18.72 -9.97
CA ALA A 224 -37.20 -19.75 -8.93
C ALA A 224 -36.82 -19.10 -7.59
N CYS A 225 -37.82 -18.60 -6.88
CA CYS A 225 -37.61 -18.10 -5.52
C CYS A 225 -38.18 -19.10 -4.53
N LEU A 226 -37.26 -19.89 -3.90
CA LEU A 226 -37.51 -20.55 -2.63
C LEU A 226 -36.18 -20.79 -1.94
N HIS A 227 -35.63 -19.75 -1.29
CA HIS A 227 -34.98 -19.77 0.03
C HIS A 227 -34.39 -18.40 0.32
N ARG A 228 -34.83 -17.87 1.38
CA ARG A 228 -34.63 -16.53 1.97
C ARG A 228 -33.15 -16.26 2.25
N PHE A 229 -32.38 -15.76 1.26
CA PHE A 229 -31.18 -14.95 1.46
C PHE A 229 -31.40 -13.65 0.68
N VAL A 230 -31.77 -12.59 1.40
CA VAL A 230 -31.70 -11.23 0.88
C VAL A 230 -30.22 -10.93 0.71
N TRP A 231 -29.71 -11.12 -0.50
CA TRP A 231 -28.44 -10.55 -0.92
C TRP A 231 -28.65 -9.05 -0.98
N CYS A 232 -28.30 -8.37 0.11
CA CYS A 232 -28.11 -6.94 0.08
C CYS A 232 -26.96 -6.71 -0.93
N THR A 233 -27.26 -6.16 -2.11
CA THR A 233 -26.23 -5.72 -3.06
C THR A 233 -25.21 -4.90 -2.27
N PRO A 234 -23.90 -5.19 -2.30
CA PRO A 234 -22.94 -4.46 -1.51
C PRO A 234 -22.96 -3.00 -1.95
N ARG A 235 -23.45 -2.15 -1.06
CA ARG A 235 -23.57 -0.72 -1.30
C ARG A 235 -22.17 -0.18 -1.55
N VAL A 236 -21.92 0.39 -2.73
CA VAL A 236 -20.63 1.04 -3.02
C VAL A 236 -20.41 2.16 -1.99
N LYS A 237 -19.21 2.25 -1.46
CA LYS A 237 -18.85 3.19 -0.40
C LYS A 237 -17.96 4.33 -0.94
N PRO A 238 -17.97 5.52 -0.33
CA PRO A 238 -17.14 6.66 -0.75
C PRO A 238 -15.64 6.32 -0.85
N ASN A 239 -15.10 5.51 0.07
CA ASN A 239 -13.71 5.06 0.03
C ASN A 239 -13.39 4.21 -1.21
N GLN A 240 -14.34 3.44 -1.72
CA GLN A 240 -14.16 2.66 -2.95
C GLN A 240 -14.12 3.58 -4.17
N ILE A 241 -14.91 4.65 -4.20
CA ILE A 241 -14.85 5.67 -5.27
C ILE A 241 -13.49 6.37 -5.25
N ALA A 242 -12.96 6.73 -4.08
CA ALA A 242 -11.64 7.34 -3.96
C ALA A 242 -10.50 6.41 -4.46
N LEU A 243 -10.59 5.10 -4.19
CA LEU A 243 -9.63 4.13 -4.71
C LEU A 243 -9.80 3.90 -6.22
N ALA A 244 -11.03 3.83 -6.72
CA ALA A 244 -11.32 3.72 -8.16
C ALA A 244 -10.79 4.93 -8.94
N TRP A 245 -10.94 6.13 -8.38
CA TRP A 245 -10.36 7.35 -8.95
C TRP A 245 -8.82 7.24 -9.04
N LEU A 246 -8.14 6.78 -8.00
CA LEU A 246 -6.68 6.58 -8.04
C LEU A 246 -6.25 5.61 -9.14
N LEU A 247 -6.95 4.49 -9.33
CA LEU A 247 -6.66 3.53 -10.40
C LEU A 247 -6.86 4.13 -11.80
N HIS A 248 -7.81 5.07 -11.93
CA HIS A 248 -8.04 5.79 -13.17
C HIS A 248 -7.02 6.90 -13.40
N TYR A 249 -6.51 7.52 -12.33
CA TYR A 249 -5.67 8.72 -12.38
C TYR A 249 -4.35 8.50 -13.13
N ALA A 250 -3.67 7.36 -12.90
CA ALA A 250 -2.46 7.02 -13.63
C ALA A 250 -2.25 5.48 -13.71
N PRO A 251 -1.76 4.97 -14.86
CA PRO A 251 -1.66 3.53 -15.12
C PRO A 251 -0.57 2.81 -14.31
N ASN A 252 0.36 3.57 -13.71
CA ASN A 252 1.48 3.06 -12.92
C ASN A 252 1.20 3.09 -11.41
N ILE A 253 -0.04 3.35 -10.98
CA ILE A 253 -0.42 3.33 -9.57
C ILE A 253 -0.63 1.88 -9.10
N ILE A 254 0.00 1.55 -7.96
CA ILE A 254 -0.23 0.30 -7.21
C ILE A 254 -0.87 0.66 -5.87
N LEU A 255 -2.12 0.26 -5.67
CA LEU A 255 -2.85 0.54 -4.44
C LEU A 255 -2.46 -0.42 -3.31
N ILE A 256 -2.27 0.14 -2.11
CA ILE A 256 -1.95 -0.61 -0.88
C ILE A 256 -2.93 -0.29 0.27
N PRO A 257 -4.26 -0.38 0.08
CA PRO A 257 -5.23 -0.05 1.12
C PRO A 257 -5.11 -1.02 2.30
N GLY A 258 -4.69 -0.49 3.45
CA GLY A 258 -4.48 -1.30 4.66
C GLY A 258 -5.80 -1.66 5.34
N THR A 259 -5.97 -2.95 5.69
CA THR A 259 -7.14 -3.45 6.43
C THR A 259 -6.75 -4.49 7.46
N THR A 260 -7.66 -4.74 8.41
CA THR A 260 -7.55 -5.80 9.43
C THR A 260 -8.77 -6.73 9.44
N THR A 261 -9.71 -6.56 8.51
CA THR A 261 -10.93 -7.40 8.41
C THR A 261 -11.12 -7.93 6.99
N ILE A 262 -11.65 -9.14 6.86
CA ILE A 262 -11.95 -9.76 5.56
C ILE A 262 -12.98 -8.93 4.79
N ALA A 263 -14.03 -8.44 5.44
CA ALA A 263 -15.04 -7.61 4.80
C ALA A 263 -14.44 -6.36 4.12
N HIS A 264 -13.58 -5.63 4.82
CA HIS A 264 -12.91 -4.47 4.22
C HIS A 264 -11.87 -4.87 3.14
N LEU A 265 -11.28 -6.07 3.24
CA LEU A 265 -10.41 -6.59 2.18
C LEU A 265 -11.21 -6.81 0.89
N GLU A 266 -12.35 -7.48 0.98
CA GLU A 266 -13.24 -7.76 -0.14
C GLU A 266 -13.80 -6.46 -0.75
N GLU A 267 -14.19 -5.48 0.08
CA GLU A 267 -14.56 -4.14 -0.37
C GLU A 267 -13.44 -3.44 -1.15
N ASN A 268 -12.19 -3.52 -0.67
CA ASN A 268 -11.04 -2.90 -1.35
C ASN A 268 -10.74 -3.57 -2.70
N ILE A 269 -10.91 -4.88 -2.81
CA ILE A 269 -10.68 -5.62 -4.07
C ILE A 269 -11.80 -5.37 -5.07
N ALA A 270 -13.04 -5.24 -4.61
CA ALA A 270 -14.19 -4.93 -5.45
C ALA A 270 -14.06 -3.59 -6.19
N VAL A 271 -13.14 -2.73 -5.79
CA VAL A 271 -12.82 -1.47 -6.51
C VAL A 271 -12.46 -1.69 -7.97
N ASN A 272 -11.85 -2.82 -8.31
CA ASN A 272 -11.48 -3.15 -9.69
C ASN A 272 -12.69 -3.26 -10.65
N SER A 273 -13.90 -3.47 -10.12
CA SER A 273 -15.14 -3.51 -10.91
C SER A 273 -15.88 -2.17 -10.97
N ILE A 274 -15.37 -1.12 -10.33
CA ILE A 274 -15.98 0.21 -10.32
C ILE A 274 -15.44 1.02 -11.49
N HIS A 275 -16.27 1.24 -12.50
CA HIS A 275 -15.94 2.08 -13.64
C HIS A 275 -16.49 3.49 -13.43
N LEU A 276 -15.60 4.47 -13.43
CA LEU A 276 -15.95 5.90 -13.38
C LEU A 276 -16.06 6.43 -14.81
N ASN A 277 -17.14 7.15 -15.13
CA ASN A 277 -17.28 7.85 -16.40
C ASN A 277 -16.58 9.21 -16.36
N THR A 278 -16.46 9.87 -17.53
CA THR A 278 -15.74 11.13 -17.67
C THR A 278 -16.31 12.24 -16.78
N ASP A 279 -17.63 12.34 -16.65
CA ASP A 279 -18.27 13.37 -15.82
C ASP A 279 -17.97 13.16 -14.33
N GLU A 280 -18.01 11.91 -13.88
CA GLU A 280 -17.66 11.52 -12.49
C GLU A 280 -16.20 11.84 -12.18
N ILE A 281 -15.29 11.55 -13.12
CA ILE A 281 -13.86 11.86 -12.98
C ILE A 281 -13.66 13.37 -12.89
N ASN A 282 -14.27 14.14 -13.79
CA ASN A 282 -14.17 15.60 -13.78
C ASN A 282 -14.69 16.22 -12.46
N LEU A 283 -15.74 15.65 -11.87
CA LEU A 283 -16.26 16.06 -10.56
C LEU A 283 -15.26 15.71 -9.44
N LEU A 284 -14.69 14.50 -9.46
CA LEU A 284 -13.70 14.03 -8.47
C LEU A 284 -12.39 14.82 -8.54
N ASP A 285 -12.00 15.27 -9.73
CA ASP A 285 -10.81 16.09 -9.93
C ASP A 285 -10.93 17.50 -9.32
N GLN A 286 -12.15 17.94 -9.02
CA GLN A 286 -12.39 19.23 -8.39
C GLN A 286 -12.35 19.20 -6.86
N ILE A 287 -12.35 18.01 -6.22
CA ILE A 287 -12.37 17.87 -4.77
C ILE A 287 -11.20 18.59 -4.08
N ASP A 288 -10.05 18.66 -4.73
CA ASP A 288 -8.85 19.33 -4.19
C ASP A 288 -8.84 20.86 -4.42
N LYS A 289 -9.85 21.40 -5.05
CA LYS A 289 -9.96 22.84 -5.38
C LYS A 289 -10.94 23.58 -4.47
N ILE A 290 -11.50 22.90 -3.47
CA ILE A 290 -12.37 23.46 -2.45
C ILE A 290 -11.58 23.64 -1.15
#